data_3af98386fc6f35d5f6679be8b1e12cfc
#
_entry.id   3af98386fc6f35d5f6679be8b1e12cfc
#
_cell.length_a   1.000
_cell.length_b   1.000
_cell.length_c   1.000
_cell.angle_alpha   90.00
_cell.angle_beta   90.00
_cell.angle_gamma   90.00
#
_symmetry.space_group_name_H-M   'P 1'
#
loop_
_entity.id
_entity.type
_entity.pdbx_description
1 polymer ?
#
loop_
_entity_poly.entity_id
_entity_poly.type
_entity_poly.pdbx_seq_one_letter_code
_entity_poly.pdbx_strand_id
1 'polypeptide(L)'
;GVAHARGLMIGLTRGTTRAHIARAALESITFQCNDVLRAMMNDAGARLTELRVDGGASENDLMMQFQADITEKQVVRPSVIETTGLGAAYLAGLATGYWKDKKDIIKNSTIERKFENKMDSEKVQKYIKGWHRAVKCALVYADEE
;
A
#
# COMPACT_ATOMS: atom_id res chain seq x y z
N GLY A 1 15.11 -10.43 -2.10
CA GLY A 1 15.61 -9.61 -1.00
C GLY A 1 16.93 -10.15 -0.47
N VAL A 2 17.77 -9.28 0.06
CA VAL A 2 19.03 -9.64 0.69
C VAL A 2 18.77 -10.01 2.15
N ALA A 3 18.92 -11.27 2.52
CA ALA A 3 18.48 -11.79 3.82
C ALA A 3 19.21 -11.18 5.04
N HIS A 4 20.39 -10.63 4.85
CA HIS A 4 21.20 -10.02 5.91
C HIS A 4 21.16 -8.48 5.92
N ALA A 5 20.39 -7.86 5.00
CA ALA A 5 20.20 -6.42 5.01
C ALA A 5 19.45 -5.96 6.26
N ARG A 6 19.95 -4.91 6.90
CA ARG A 6 19.38 -4.32 8.11
C ARG A 6 18.66 -3.01 7.81
N GLY A 7 17.90 -2.53 8.79
CA GLY A 7 17.23 -1.24 8.70
C GLY A 7 18.22 -0.08 8.66
N LEU A 8 17.86 0.97 7.93
CA LEU A 8 18.66 2.20 7.80
C LEU A 8 17.75 3.41 7.89
N MET A 9 18.19 4.41 8.63
CA MET A 9 17.63 5.77 8.56
C MET A 9 18.70 6.71 8.03
N ILE A 10 18.39 7.48 6.99
CA ILE A 10 19.34 8.35 6.30
C ILE A 10 18.69 9.70 5.97
N GLY A 11 19.52 10.75 5.92
CA GLY A 11 19.07 12.10 5.61
C GLY A 11 18.55 12.88 6.82
N LEU A 12 18.90 12.46 8.04
CA LEU A 12 18.53 13.17 9.26
C LEU A 12 19.22 14.53 9.32
N THR A 13 18.48 15.56 9.74
CA THR A 13 18.96 16.90 9.98
C THR A 13 18.59 17.36 11.39
N ARG A 14 19.05 18.53 11.80
CA ARG A 14 18.66 19.14 13.08
C ARG A 14 17.15 19.43 13.17
N GLY A 15 16.48 19.59 12.01
CA GLY A 15 15.05 19.81 11.93
C GLY A 15 14.20 18.52 11.96
N THR A 16 14.84 17.34 11.98
CA THR A 16 14.12 16.07 11.97
C THR A 16 13.47 15.83 13.33
N THR A 17 12.16 15.56 13.30
CA THR A 17 11.34 15.29 14.50
C THR A 17 10.91 13.83 14.55
N ARG A 18 10.35 13.40 15.69
CA ARG A 18 9.74 12.07 15.82
C ARG A 18 8.65 11.84 14.78
N ALA A 19 7.86 12.87 14.46
CA ALA A 19 6.82 12.79 13.46
C ALA A 19 7.38 12.49 12.06
N HIS A 20 8.51 13.10 11.71
CA HIS A 20 9.23 12.82 10.46
C HIS A 20 9.68 11.36 10.39
N ILE A 21 10.24 10.83 11.49
CA ILE A 21 10.69 9.42 11.57
C ILE A 21 9.52 8.46 11.44
N ALA A 22 8.43 8.70 12.19
CA ALA A 22 7.22 7.88 12.12
C ALA A 22 6.64 7.87 10.70
N ARG A 23 6.56 9.02 10.05
CA ARG A 23 6.08 9.14 8.68
C ARG A 23 6.99 8.40 7.69
N ALA A 24 8.29 8.52 7.82
CA ALA A 24 9.25 7.81 6.99
C ALA A 24 9.10 6.28 7.11
N ALA A 25 8.87 5.77 8.30
CA ALA A 25 8.59 4.35 8.52
C ALA A 25 7.33 3.89 7.78
N LEU A 26 6.25 4.66 7.85
CA LEU A 26 5.01 4.37 7.13
C LEU A 26 5.19 4.47 5.60
N GLU A 27 5.85 5.52 5.13
CA GLU A 27 6.12 5.71 3.70
C GLU A 27 7.02 4.60 3.14
N SER A 28 7.94 4.06 3.93
CA SER A 28 8.80 2.95 3.51
C SER A 28 8.01 1.70 3.13
N ILE A 29 6.89 1.45 3.79
CA ILE A 29 5.97 0.34 3.46
C ILE A 29 5.41 0.54 2.05
N THR A 30 5.00 1.75 1.72
CA THR A 30 4.50 2.10 0.38
C THR A 30 5.58 1.89 -0.69
N PHE A 31 6.80 2.31 -0.45
CA PHE A 31 7.91 2.11 -1.39
C PHE A 31 8.22 0.64 -1.60
N GLN A 32 8.22 -0.16 -0.54
CA GLN A 32 8.40 -1.62 -0.63
C GLN A 32 7.29 -2.27 -1.44
N CYS A 33 6.04 -1.90 -1.21
CA CYS A 33 4.90 -2.38 -2.00
C CYS A 33 5.05 -2.01 -3.47
N ASN A 34 5.50 -0.79 -3.77
CA ASN A 34 5.73 -0.36 -5.15
C ASN A 34 6.82 -1.18 -5.83
N ASP A 35 7.93 -1.48 -5.14
CA ASP A 35 9.00 -2.30 -5.69
C ASP A 35 8.50 -3.71 -6.04
N VAL A 36 7.73 -4.34 -5.16
CA VAL A 36 7.13 -5.66 -5.39
C VAL A 36 6.16 -5.61 -6.57
N LEU A 37 5.30 -4.59 -6.60
CA LEU A 37 4.32 -4.41 -7.67
C LEU A 37 4.98 -4.26 -9.04
N ARG A 38 6.02 -3.45 -9.12
CA ARG A 38 6.78 -3.23 -10.36
C ARG A 38 7.47 -4.51 -10.83
N ALA A 39 8.06 -5.28 -9.92
CA ALA A 39 8.65 -6.56 -10.24
C ALA A 39 7.61 -7.56 -10.77
N MET A 40 6.47 -7.66 -10.13
CA MET A 40 5.37 -8.52 -10.57
C MET A 40 4.85 -8.14 -11.95
N MET A 41 4.68 -6.85 -12.23
CA MET A 41 4.23 -6.38 -13.55
C MET A 41 5.25 -6.67 -14.64
N ASN A 42 6.54 -6.51 -14.36
CA ASN A 42 7.61 -6.82 -15.30
C ASN A 42 7.67 -8.31 -15.63
N ASP A 43 7.56 -9.17 -14.61
CA ASP A 43 7.63 -10.62 -14.79
C ASP A 43 6.42 -11.20 -15.52
N ALA A 44 5.23 -10.70 -15.22
CA ALA A 44 3.98 -11.20 -15.80
C ALA A 44 3.61 -10.53 -17.13
N GLY A 45 4.26 -9.42 -17.48
CA GLY A 45 3.85 -8.57 -18.61
C GLY A 45 2.43 -7.98 -18.45
N ALA A 46 1.88 -8.06 -17.25
CA ALA A 46 0.54 -7.60 -16.94
C ALA A 46 0.52 -6.11 -16.60
N ARG A 47 -0.58 -5.45 -16.92
CA ARG A 47 -0.83 -4.05 -16.60
C ARG A 47 -1.89 -3.97 -15.51
N LEU A 48 -1.47 -3.62 -14.29
CA LEU A 48 -2.39 -3.35 -13.19
C LEU A 48 -2.77 -1.88 -13.18
N THR A 49 -4.05 -1.59 -13.02
CA THR A 49 -4.59 -0.23 -12.97
C THR A 49 -5.15 0.12 -11.59
N GLU A 50 -5.41 -0.89 -10.77
CA GLU A 50 -6.07 -0.76 -9.49
C GLU A 50 -5.41 -1.64 -8.44
N LEU A 51 -5.26 -1.11 -7.22
CA LEU A 51 -4.82 -1.85 -6.04
C LEU A 51 -5.95 -1.91 -5.03
N ARG A 52 -6.32 -3.11 -4.64
CA ARG A 52 -7.24 -3.33 -3.53
C ARG A 52 -6.47 -3.52 -2.24
N VAL A 53 -6.81 -2.74 -1.23
CA VAL A 53 -6.15 -2.75 0.07
C VAL A 53 -7.11 -3.19 1.15
N ASP A 54 -6.59 -3.87 2.18
CA ASP A 54 -7.35 -4.36 3.31
C ASP A 54 -6.51 -4.31 4.60
N GLY A 55 -7.16 -4.49 5.75
CA GLY A 55 -6.52 -4.49 7.05
C GLY A 55 -6.41 -3.12 7.71
N GLY A 56 -5.96 -3.10 8.97
CA GLY A 56 -5.94 -1.91 9.81
C GLY A 56 -5.12 -0.74 9.27
N ALA A 57 -4.01 -1.02 8.58
CA ALA A 57 -3.19 0.01 7.97
C ALA A 57 -3.90 0.76 6.83
N SER A 58 -4.91 0.15 6.21
CA SER A 58 -5.69 0.77 5.14
C SER A 58 -6.65 1.86 5.64
N GLU A 59 -6.85 2.00 6.95
CA GLU A 59 -7.67 3.06 7.55
C GLU A 59 -7.04 4.44 7.43
N ASN A 60 -5.74 4.52 7.26
CA ASN A 60 -5.01 5.79 7.16
C ASN A 60 -5.15 6.39 5.76
N ASP A 61 -5.98 7.41 5.63
CA ASP A 61 -6.26 8.06 4.35
C ASP A 61 -5.02 8.70 3.70
N LEU A 62 -4.16 9.32 4.50
CA LEU A 62 -2.93 9.94 4.00
C LEU A 62 -2.01 8.89 3.39
N MET A 63 -1.90 7.72 4.03
CA MET A 63 -1.08 6.63 3.52
C MET A 63 -1.69 5.98 2.28
N MET A 64 -3.03 5.87 2.20
CA MET A 64 -3.70 5.36 1.01
C MET A 64 -3.54 6.32 -0.18
N GLN A 65 -3.61 7.62 0.06
CA GLN A 65 -3.34 8.62 -0.97
C GLN A 65 -1.87 8.57 -1.43
N PHE A 66 -0.93 8.46 -0.49
CA PHE A 66 0.49 8.33 -0.80
C PHE A 66 0.77 7.06 -1.61
N GLN A 67 0.12 5.95 -1.27
CA GLN A 67 0.24 4.70 -2.02
C GLN A 67 -0.29 4.84 -3.45
N ALA A 68 -1.43 5.49 -3.64
CA ALA A 68 -1.95 5.79 -4.98
C ALA A 68 -0.97 6.67 -5.78
N ASP A 69 -0.41 7.68 -5.14
CA ASP A 69 0.55 8.60 -5.77
C ASP A 69 1.84 7.90 -6.21
N ILE A 70 2.45 7.14 -5.32
CA ILE A 70 3.75 6.48 -5.58
C ILE A 70 3.61 5.32 -6.59
N THR A 71 2.55 4.54 -6.50
CA THR A 71 2.31 3.44 -7.42
C THR A 71 1.74 3.89 -8.76
N GLU A 72 1.24 5.12 -8.82
CA GLU A 72 0.51 5.66 -9.98
C GLU A 72 -0.69 4.77 -10.37
N LYS A 73 -1.34 4.18 -9.35
CA LYS A 73 -2.49 3.32 -9.49
C LYS A 73 -3.64 3.84 -8.63
N GLN A 74 -4.86 3.56 -9.04
CA GLN A 74 -6.02 3.76 -8.17
C GLN A 74 -5.93 2.79 -6.99
N VAL A 75 -6.08 3.30 -5.77
CA VAL A 75 -6.17 2.49 -4.55
C VAL A 75 -7.64 2.42 -4.13
N VAL A 76 -8.14 1.21 -3.95
CA VAL A 76 -9.53 0.94 -3.55
C VAL A 76 -9.52 0.31 -2.17
N ARG A 77 -10.22 0.94 -1.25
CA ARG A 77 -10.38 0.47 0.12
C ARG A 77 -11.85 0.12 0.38
N PRO A 78 -12.15 -1.09 0.88
CA PRO A 78 -13.51 -1.42 1.28
C PRO A 78 -13.95 -0.55 2.46
N SER A 79 -15.22 -0.21 2.54
CA SER A 79 -15.76 0.64 3.61
C SER A 79 -15.85 -0.07 4.96
N VAL A 80 -15.85 -1.40 4.95
CA VAL A 80 -15.94 -2.25 6.13
C VAL A 80 -14.69 -3.10 6.23
N ILE A 81 -13.88 -2.85 7.26
CA ILE A 81 -12.55 -3.43 7.44
C ILE A 81 -12.58 -4.77 8.18
N GLU A 82 -13.62 -5.04 8.97
CA GLU A 82 -13.82 -6.33 9.63
C GLU A 82 -14.47 -7.34 8.66
N THR A 83 -13.64 -8.03 7.90
CA THR A 83 -14.08 -8.99 6.88
C THR A 83 -14.67 -10.27 7.47
N THR A 84 -14.20 -10.73 8.64
CA THR A 84 -14.61 -12.03 9.19
C THR A 84 -16.04 -12.02 9.73
N GLY A 85 -16.38 -11.07 10.59
CA GLY A 85 -17.73 -10.94 11.14
C GLY A 85 -18.76 -10.59 10.07
N LEU A 86 -18.39 -9.71 9.13
CA LEU A 86 -19.22 -9.33 8.01
C LEU A 86 -19.44 -10.50 7.04
N GLY A 87 -18.40 -11.28 6.77
CA GLY A 87 -18.51 -12.48 5.95
C GLY A 87 -19.48 -13.50 6.54
N ALA A 88 -19.43 -13.73 7.86
CA ALA A 88 -20.38 -14.59 8.55
C ALA A 88 -21.81 -14.05 8.47
N ALA A 89 -22.02 -12.74 8.61
CA ALA A 89 -23.32 -12.09 8.46
C ALA A 89 -23.88 -12.23 7.03
N TYR A 90 -23.03 -12.10 6.02
CA TYR A 90 -23.43 -12.30 4.62
C TYR A 90 -23.81 -13.74 4.33
N LEU A 91 -23.05 -14.71 4.83
CA LEU A 91 -23.38 -16.14 4.67
C LEU A 91 -24.70 -16.48 5.36
N ALA A 92 -24.94 -15.95 6.56
CA ALA A 92 -26.23 -16.09 7.24
C ALA A 92 -27.37 -15.46 6.45
N GLY A 93 -27.17 -14.31 5.85
CA GLY A 93 -28.14 -13.64 4.97
C GLY A 93 -28.48 -14.46 3.73
N LEU A 94 -27.51 -15.15 3.12
CA LEU A 94 -27.73 -16.09 2.02
C LEU A 94 -28.53 -17.30 2.46
N ALA A 95 -28.18 -17.91 3.60
CA ALA A 95 -28.86 -19.09 4.13
C ALA A 95 -30.32 -18.82 4.50
N THR A 96 -30.64 -17.63 4.97
CA THR A 96 -32.01 -17.20 5.31
C THR A 96 -32.81 -16.64 4.13
N GLY A 97 -32.19 -16.54 2.95
CA GLY A 97 -32.83 -15.96 1.76
C GLY A 97 -32.88 -14.41 1.77
N TYR A 98 -32.22 -13.75 2.70
CA TYR A 98 -32.12 -12.29 2.76
C TYR A 98 -31.32 -11.74 1.57
N TRP A 99 -30.25 -12.44 1.18
CA TRP A 99 -29.49 -12.17 -0.02
C TRP A 99 -29.83 -13.18 -1.11
N LYS A 100 -30.09 -12.73 -2.33
CA LYS A 100 -30.48 -13.61 -3.44
C LYS A 100 -29.31 -14.44 -3.98
N ASP A 101 -28.12 -13.85 -4.04
CA ASP A 101 -26.90 -14.49 -4.50
C ASP A 101 -25.63 -13.73 -4.04
N LYS A 102 -24.44 -14.23 -4.43
CA LYS A 102 -23.17 -13.56 -4.14
C LYS A 102 -23.07 -12.16 -4.73
N LYS A 103 -23.75 -11.86 -5.83
CA LYS A 103 -23.74 -10.54 -6.45
C LYS A 103 -24.43 -9.50 -5.57
N ASP A 104 -25.53 -9.90 -4.90
CA ASP A 104 -26.21 -9.04 -3.94
C ASP A 104 -25.30 -8.72 -2.74
N ILE A 105 -24.53 -9.68 -2.26
CA ILE A 105 -23.54 -9.49 -1.19
C ILE A 105 -22.47 -8.49 -1.64
N ILE A 106 -21.90 -8.70 -2.81
CA ILE A 106 -20.87 -7.81 -3.38
C ILE A 106 -21.43 -6.41 -3.56
N LYS A 107 -22.65 -6.27 -4.09
CA LYS A 107 -23.31 -4.98 -4.29
C LYS A 107 -23.56 -4.24 -2.97
N ASN A 108 -23.91 -4.94 -1.90
CA ASN A 108 -24.17 -4.37 -0.58
C ASN A 108 -22.91 -4.18 0.26
N SER A 109 -21.81 -4.88 -0.04
CA SER A 109 -20.50 -4.68 0.58
C SER A 109 -19.70 -3.54 -0.06
N THR A 110 -20.14 -3.01 -1.19
CA THR A 110 -19.38 -2.15 -2.09
C THR A 110 -19.51 -0.65 -1.85
N ILE A 111 -19.58 -0.16 -0.61
CA ILE A 111 -19.22 1.22 -0.38
C ILE A 111 -17.69 1.27 -0.29
N GLU A 112 -17.06 1.34 -1.45
CA GLU A 112 -15.61 1.44 -1.58
C GLU A 112 -15.17 2.89 -1.60
N ARG A 113 -14.07 3.21 -0.93
CA ARG A 113 -13.39 4.48 -1.10
C ARG A 113 -12.25 4.32 -2.07
N LYS A 114 -12.20 5.20 -3.08
CA LYS A 114 -11.17 5.19 -4.11
C LYS A 114 -10.24 6.38 -3.93
N PHE A 115 -8.95 6.10 -4.05
CA PHE A 115 -7.89 7.11 -4.04
C PHE A 115 -7.24 7.14 -5.41
N GLU A 116 -7.44 8.23 -6.12
CA GLU A 116 -6.77 8.48 -7.39
C GLU A 116 -5.38 9.08 -7.13
N ASN A 117 -4.42 8.78 -8.00
CA ASN A 117 -3.12 9.44 -7.92
C ASN A 117 -3.24 10.93 -8.29
N LYS A 118 -2.67 11.79 -7.45
CA LYS A 118 -2.75 13.25 -7.58
C LYS A 118 -1.37 13.92 -7.67
N MET A 119 -0.33 13.22 -7.22
CA MET A 119 1.02 13.76 -7.20
C MET A 119 1.57 13.88 -8.62
N ASP A 120 2.26 14.97 -8.89
CA ASP A 120 2.98 15.17 -10.15
C ASP A 120 4.00 14.06 -10.39
N SER A 121 4.09 13.59 -11.63
CA SER A 121 4.96 12.48 -12.02
C SER A 121 6.43 12.74 -11.71
N GLU A 122 6.91 13.97 -11.90
CA GLU A 122 8.29 14.35 -11.54
C GLU A 122 8.55 14.20 -10.05
N LYS A 123 7.59 14.59 -9.22
CA LYS A 123 7.67 14.45 -7.77
C LYS A 123 7.68 12.98 -7.35
N VAL A 124 6.85 12.15 -7.97
CA VAL A 124 6.85 10.71 -7.75
C VAL A 124 8.22 10.11 -8.07
N GLN A 125 8.80 10.45 -9.21
CA GLN A 125 10.12 9.96 -9.61
C GLN A 125 11.22 10.40 -8.65
N LYS A 126 11.15 11.61 -8.13
CA LYS A 126 12.08 12.11 -7.11
C LYS A 126 12.02 11.29 -5.82
N TYR A 127 10.82 10.95 -5.36
CA TYR A 127 10.63 10.08 -4.20
C TYR A 127 11.20 8.69 -4.44
N ILE A 128 10.89 8.08 -5.59
CA ILE A 128 11.35 6.73 -5.93
C ILE A 128 12.88 6.69 -6.05
N LYS A 129 13.50 7.68 -6.67
CA LYS A 129 14.96 7.78 -6.74
C LYS A 129 15.60 7.89 -5.35
N GLY A 130 15.02 8.69 -4.48
CA GLY A 130 15.47 8.83 -3.09
C GLY A 130 15.37 7.49 -2.34
N TRP A 131 14.30 6.77 -2.51
CA TRP A 131 14.11 5.44 -1.96
C TRP A 131 15.18 4.44 -2.45
N HIS A 132 15.40 4.37 -3.76
CA HIS A 132 16.39 3.46 -4.33
C HIS A 132 17.82 3.79 -3.89
N ARG A 133 18.14 5.07 -3.72
CA ARG A 133 19.45 5.50 -3.15
C ARG A 133 19.59 5.02 -1.71
N ALA A 134 18.56 5.16 -0.89
CA ALA A 134 18.58 4.69 0.49
C ALA A 134 18.73 3.16 0.57
N VAL A 135 18.05 2.42 -0.29
CA VAL A 135 18.19 0.96 -0.39
C VAL A 135 19.63 0.57 -0.74
N LYS A 136 20.26 1.26 -1.69
CA LYS A 136 21.68 1.04 -2.02
C LYS A 136 22.59 1.25 -0.82
N CYS A 137 22.35 2.28 -0.02
CA CYS A 137 23.13 2.51 1.20
C CYS A 137 22.98 1.36 2.20
N ALA A 138 21.76 0.84 2.38
CA ALA A 138 21.50 -0.30 3.25
C ALA A 138 22.21 -1.57 2.76
N LEU A 139 22.25 -1.79 1.44
CA LEU A 139 22.94 -2.93 0.85
C LEU A 139 24.47 -2.83 1.00
N VAL A 140 25.05 -1.64 0.79
CA VAL A 140 26.48 -1.40 1.01
C VAL A 140 26.86 -1.68 2.45
N TYR A 141 26.06 -1.23 3.40
CA TYR A 141 26.31 -1.51 4.82
C TYR A 141 26.28 -3.04 5.11
N ALA A 142 25.35 -3.76 4.49
CA ALA A 142 25.24 -5.20 4.67
C ALA A 142 26.42 -6.00 4.07
N ASP A 143 27.00 -5.51 2.97
CA ASP A 143 28.10 -6.19 2.28
C ASP A 143 29.45 -6.10 3.04
N GLU A 144 29.54 -5.19 4.00
CA GLU A 144 30.74 -5.03 4.85
C GLU A 144 30.75 -5.94 6.08
N GLU A 145 29.67 -6.67 6.34
CA GLU A 145 29.56 -7.67 7.42
C GLU A 145 29.96 -9.08 6.91
#